data_0c9c9381699b2168b3a153361936aab9
#
_entry.id   0c9c9381699b2168b3a153361936aab9
#
_cell.length_a   1.000
_cell.length_b   1.000
_cell.length_c   1.000
_cell.angle_alpha   90.00
_cell.angle_beta   90.00
_cell.angle_gamma   90.00
#
_symmetry.space_group_name_H-M   'P 1'
#
loop_
_entity.id
_entity.type
_entity.pdbx_description
1 polymer ?
#
loop_
_entity_poly.entity_id
_entity_poly.type
_entity_poly.pdbx_seq_one_letter_code
_entity_poly.pdbx_strand_id
1 'polypeptide(L)'
;MNSKTFEPGGDGVVAVRGLHHFAYRCRDAEETRHFYEDILGLPLAHIIQEDHVPSTGAYCPYVHIFFEMADGSFIAFFDLGDDLASDPSPNTPSWVNHLALRVDSLEKVHQAKRRLEAAGIDVVGVTDHGFIISIYFFDPNGIRLELTVQMQETRHDPAALRGTRAKLDEWSDRKAALRASGRIRPSGQEIIRSHSDAAYR
;
A
#
# COMPACT_ATOMS: atom_id res chain seq x y z
N MET A 1 22.35 13.70 -20.02
CA MET A 1 22.63 14.03 -18.60
C MET A 1 22.61 12.74 -17.82
N ASN A 2 23.76 12.34 -17.26
CA ASN A 2 23.87 11.07 -16.51
C ASN A 2 22.98 11.13 -15.25
N SER A 3 21.90 10.38 -15.25
CA SER A 3 21.18 10.08 -14.02
C SER A 3 22.12 9.27 -13.13
N LYS A 4 22.68 9.88 -12.09
CA LYS A 4 23.33 9.11 -11.04
C LYS A 4 22.25 8.23 -10.41
N THR A 5 22.24 6.95 -10.77
CA THR A 5 21.45 5.94 -10.10
C THR A 5 21.87 5.95 -8.63
N PHE A 6 20.90 6.10 -7.74
CA PHE A 6 21.12 5.88 -6.32
C PHE A 6 21.58 4.43 -6.13
N GLU A 7 22.77 4.23 -5.57
CA GLU A 7 23.29 2.92 -5.20
C GLU A 7 23.10 2.75 -3.69
N PRO A 8 22.01 2.11 -3.24
CA PRO A 8 21.82 1.81 -1.84
C PRO A 8 22.79 0.70 -1.44
N GLY A 9 23.53 0.90 -0.39
CA GLY A 9 24.42 -0.10 0.19
C GLY A 9 25.85 0.43 0.32
N GLY A 10 26.31 0.63 1.56
CA GLY A 10 27.73 0.69 1.91
C GLY A 10 28.29 -0.72 2.09
N ASP A 11 29.58 -0.85 2.44
CA ASP A 11 30.26 -2.13 2.64
C ASP A 11 29.46 -3.09 3.54
N GLY A 12 29.07 -4.24 2.98
CA GLY A 12 28.34 -5.29 3.69
C GLY A 12 26.80 -5.16 3.67
N VAL A 13 26.23 -4.13 3.07
CA VAL A 13 24.76 -3.97 2.97
C VAL A 13 24.27 -4.42 1.59
N VAL A 14 23.31 -5.32 1.55
CA VAL A 14 22.67 -5.74 0.28
C VAL A 14 21.83 -4.60 -0.29
N ALA A 15 22.10 -4.24 -1.54
CA ALA A 15 21.32 -3.23 -2.25
C ALA A 15 19.94 -3.78 -2.63
N VAL A 16 18.89 -3.26 -2.03
CA VAL A 16 17.51 -3.51 -2.47
C VAL A 16 17.22 -2.67 -3.70
N ARG A 17 16.92 -3.30 -4.84
CA ARG A 17 16.78 -2.63 -6.14
C ARG A 17 15.37 -2.12 -6.44
N GLY A 18 14.35 -2.70 -5.81
CA GLY A 18 12.96 -2.32 -6.05
C GLY A 18 11.98 -3.28 -5.40
N LEU A 19 10.70 -3.08 -5.67
CA LEU A 19 9.68 -4.03 -5.32
C LEU A 19 9.68 -5.16 -6.35
N HIS A 20 9.71 -6.43 -5.91
CA HIS A 20 9.44 -7.57 -6.79
C HIS A 20 7.94 -7.85 -6.79
N HIS A 21 7.40 -8.18 -5.65
CA HIS A 21 5.96 -8.30 -5.46
C HIS A 21 5.61 -8.01 -4.00
N PHE A 22 4.33 -7.77 -3.83
CA PHE A 22 3.68 -7.57 -2.55
C PHE A 22 2.51 -8.55 -2.50
N ALA A 23 2.37 -9.32 -1.44
CA ALA A 23 1.38 -10.37 -1.37
C ALA A 23 0.49 -10.25 -0.14
N TYR A 24 -0.82 -10.39 -0.36
CA TYR A 24 -1.83 -10.51 0.66
C TYR A 24 -2.69 -11.76 0.46
N ARG A 25 -3.51 -12.08 1.42
CA ARG A 25 -4.59 -13.03 1.28
C ARG A 25 -5.79 -12.35 0.64
N CYS A 26 -6.45 -13.02 -0.29
CA CYS A 26 -7.76 -12.64 -0.79
C CYS A 26 -8.82 -13.65 -0.36
N ARG A 27 -10.05 -13.19 -0.35
CA ARG A 27 -11.23 -14.00 -0.06
C ARG A 27 -11.59 -14.93 -1.23
N ASP A 28 -11.47 -14.41 -2.45
CA ASP A 28 -11.79 -15.08 -3.70
C ASP A 28 -10.88 -14.57 -4.81
N ALA A 29 -10.23 -15.48 -5.53
CA ALA A 29 -9.27 -15.15 -6.56
C ALA A 29 -9.93 -14.49 -7.79
N GLU A 30 -11.14 -14.90 -8.18
CA GLU A 30 -11.83 -14.35 -9.34
C GLU A 30 -12.43 -12.98 -9.06
N GLU A 31 -12.98 -12.74 -7.86
CA GLU A 31 -13.41 -11.41 -7.43
C GLU A 31 -12.23 -10.43 -7.42
N THR A 32 -11.08 -10.90 -6.93
CA THR A 32 -9.83 -10.13 -6.89
C THR A 32 -9.32 -9.85 -8.31
N ARG A 33 -9.35 -10.84 -9.22
CA ARG A 33 -9.01 -10.67 -10.63
C ARG A 33 -9.92 -9.62 -11.29
N HIS A 34 -11.22 -9.72 -11.10
CA HIS A 34 -12.15 -8.75 -11.66
C HIS A 34 -11.81 -7.32 -11.25
N PHE A 35 -11.49 -7.11 -9.97
CA PHE A 35 -11.12 -5.79 -9.49
C PHE A 35 -9.79 -5.29 -10.08
N TYR A 36 -8.72 -6.09 -9.96
CA TYR A 36 -7.38 -5.64 -10.38
C TYR A 36 -7.22 -5.62 -11.90
N GLU A 37 -7.74 -6.58 -12.62
CA GLU A 37 -7.62 -6.64 -14.08
C GLU A 37 -8.70 -5.80 -14.78
N ASP A 38 -9.98 -6.08 -14.53
CA ASP A 38 -11.06 -5.46 -15.30
C ASP A 38 -11.34 -4.00 -14.86
N ILE A 39 -11.18 -3.67 -13.57
CA ILE A 39 -11.45 -2.31 -13.06
C ILE A 39 -10.19 -1.47 -13.01
N LEU A 40 -9.09 -1.94 -12.41
CA LEU A 40 -7.84 -1.17 -12.32
C LEU A 40 -7.00 -1.23 -13.60
N GLY A 41 -7.11 -2.30 -14.40
CA GLY A 41 -6.38 -2.48 -15.65
C GLY A 41 -4.96 -3.04 -15.45
N LEU A 42 -4.72 -3.78 -14.37
CA LEU A 42 -3.48 -4.51 -14.12
C LEU A 42 -3.65 -5.96 -14.62
N PRO A 43 -2.95 -6.40 -15.66
CA PRO A 43 -3.15 -7.73 -16.23
C PRO A 43 -2.79 -8.82 -15.22
N LEU A 44 -3.61 -9.90 -15.18
CA LEU A 44 -3.26 -11.14 -14.49
C LEU A 44 -2.13 -11.83 -15.27
N ALA A 45 -0.89 -11.65 -14.81
CA ALA A 45 0.29 -12.07 -15.53
C ALA A 45 0.78 -13.46 -15.15
N HIS A 46 0.48 -13.92 -13.92
CA HIS A 46 0.99 -15.20 -13.44
C HIS A 46 0.05 -15.84 -12.41
N ILE A 47 -0.02 -17.19 -12.44
CA ILE A 47 -0.79 -18.01 -11.49
C ILE A 47 0.06 -19.22 -11.07
N ILE A 48 0.11 -19.46 -9.77
CA ILE A 48 0.68 -20.67 -9.18
C ILE A 48 -0.43 -21.38 -8.42
N GLN A 49 -0.57 -22.68 -8.60
CA GLN A 49 -1.50 -23.52 -7.84
C GLN A 49 -0.73 -24.68 -7.24
N GLU A 50 -0.84 -24.85 -5.92
CA GLU A 50 -0.12 -25.86 -5.16
C GLU A 50 -0.98 -26.42 -4.04
N ASP A 51 -0.74 -27.69 -3.69
CA ASP A 51 -1.40 -28.36 -2.56
C ASP A 51 -0.59 -28.28 -1.27
N HIS A 52 0.70 -27.96 -1.37
CA HIS A 52 1.60 -27.91 -0.23
C HIS A 52 2.41 -26.61 -0.22
N VAL A 53 2.60 -26.05 0.96
CA VAL A 53 3.43 -24.86 1.16
C VAL A 53 4.90 -25.21 0.93
N PRO A 54 5.60 -24.64 -0.07
CA PRO A 54 6.97 -25.04 -0.42
C PRO A 54 7.99 -24.88 0.71
N SER A 55 7.81 -23.87 1.56
CA SER A 55 8.74 -23.55 2.66
C SER A 55 8.60 -24.46 3.88
N THR A 56 7.44 -25.10 4.07
CA THR A 56 7.12 -25.89 5.28
C THR A 56 6.73 -27.33 4.99
N GLY A 57 6.33 -27.63 3.75
CA GLY A 57 5.74 -28.92 3.35
C GLY A 57 4.33 -29.16 3.88
N ALA A 58 3.71 -28.20 4.56
CA ALA A 58 2.37 -28.33 5.10
C ALA A 58 1.33 -28.44 3.98
N TYR A 59 0.36 -29.34 4.12
CA TYR A 59 -0.78 -29.44 3.21
C TYR A 59 -1.71 -28.25 3.44
N CYS A 60 -1.81 -27.39 2.44
CA CYS A 60 -2.69 -26.23 2.39
C CYS A 60 -2.89 -25.86 0.91
N PRO A 61 -3.91 -26.40 0.24
CA PRO A 61 -4.19 -26.05 -1.15
C PRO A 61 -4.44 -24.55 -1.29
N TYR A 62 -3.82 -23.96 -2.31
CA TYR A 62 -3.98 -22.53 -2.60
C TYR A 62 -3.78 -22.22 -4.08
N VAL A 63 -4.28 -21.06 -4.49
CA VAL A 63 -3.85 -20.38 -5.70
C VAL A 63 -3.16 -19.07 -5.36
N HIS A 64 -2.05 -18.77 -6.03
CA HIS A 64 -1.32 -17.52 -5.91
C HIS A 64 -1.34 -16.79 -7.25
N ILE A 65 -2.02 -15.63 -7.28
CA ILE A 65 -2.27 -14.83 -8.48
C ILE A 65 -1.45 -13.54 -8.43
N PHE A 66 -0.95 -13.09 -9.60
CA PHE A 66 -0.06 -11.94 -9.72
C PHE A 66 -0.57 -10.98 -10.80
N PHE A 67 -0.75 -9.73 -10.44
CA PHE A 67 -1.14 -8.63 -11.33
C PHE A 67 0.08 -7.76 -11.60
N GLU A 68 0.45 -7.62 -12.88
CA GLU A 68 1.66 -6.91 -13.28
C GLU A 68 1.45 -5.40 -13.30
N MET A 69 2.41 -4.66 -12.75
CA MET A 69 2.52 -3.21 -12.88
C MET A 69 3.47 -2.81 -14.01
N ALA A 70 3.36 -1.58 -14.50
CA ALA A 70 4.13 -1.08 -15.64
C ALA A 70 5.66 -1.09 -15.45
N ASP A 71 6.14 -1.19 -14.22
CA ASP A 71 7.57 -1.29 -13.88
C ASP A 71 8.07 -2.74 -13.75
N GLY A 72 7.21 -3.74 -14.00
CA GLY A 72 7.50 -5.16 -13.90
C GLY A 72 7.41 -5.74 -12.49
N SER A 73 7.00 -4.94 -11.50
CA SER A 73 6.66 -5.46 -10.17
C SER A 73 5.20 -5.93 -10.13
N PHE A 74 4.81 -6.64 -9.06
CA PHE A 74 3.49 -7.25 -8.99
C PHE A 74 2.76 -6.92 -7.68
N ILE A 75 1.43 -6.87 -7.78
CA ILE A 75 0.53 -7.05 -6.66
C ILE A 75 0.05 -8.50 -6.73
N ALA A 76 0.14 -9.22 -5.62
CA ALA A 76 -0.16 -10.65 -5.60
C ALA A 76 -1.09 -11.03 -4.46
N PHE A 77 -1.84 -12.12 -4.66
CA PHE A 77 -2.77 -12.62 -3.66
C PHE A 77 -2.73 -14.13 -3.54
N PHE A 78 -2.97 -14.59 -2.32
CA PHE A 78 -3.23 -15.99 -2.01
C PHE A 78 -4.71 -16.19 -1.70
N ASP A 79 -5.36 -17.05 -2.43
CA ASP A 79 -6.66 -17.62 -2.11
C ASP A 79 -6.44 -19.03 -1.53
N LEU A 80 -6.89 -19.25 -0.32
CA LEU A 80 -6.73 -20.51 0.42
C LEU A 80 -7.99 -21.38 0.35
N GLY A 81 -9.00 -21.00 -0.45
CA GLY A 81 -10.23 -21.75 -0.66
C GLY A 81 -11.19 -21.77 0.53
N ASP A 82 -11.09 -20.81 1.44
CA ASP A 82 -11.91 -20.73 2.66
C ASP A 82 -12.75 -19.43 2.76
N ASP A 83 -12.82 -18.66 1.67
CA ASP A 83 -13.60 -17.43 1.51
C ASP A 83 -13.25 -16.33 2.54
N LEU A 84 -12.05 -16.37 3.11
CA LEU A 84 -11.58 -15.37 4.07
C LEU A 84 -10.55 -14.43 3.47
N ALA A 85 -10.73 -13.12 3.66
CA ALA A 85 -9.71 -12.10 3.40
C ALA A 85 -8.74 -11.95 4.59
N SER A 86 -7.71 -11.13 4.42
CA SER A 86 -6.85 -10.73 5.53
C SER A 86 -7.64 -9.93 6.56
N ASP A 87 -7.43 -10.21 7.84
CA ASP A 87 -8.02 -9.39 8.90
C ASP A 87 -7.45 -7.96 8.89
N PRO A 88 -8.28 -6.93 9.05
CA PRO A 88 -7.81 -5.58 9.29
C PRO A 88 -6.97 -5.53 10.56
N SER A 89 -5.95 -4.67 10.60
CA SER A 89 -5.16 -4.46 11.80
C SER A 89 -6.04 -3.86 12.93
N PRO A 90 -6.26 -4.57 14.04
CA PRO A 90 -7.24 -4.15 15.06
C PRO A 90 -6.82 -2.89 15.83
N ASN A 91 -5.55 -2.51 15.77
CA ASN A 91 -4.97 -1.38 16.50
C ASN A 91 -4.52 -0.25 15.58
N THR A 92 -4.93 -0.26 14.32
CA THR A 92 -4.48 0.70 13.31
C THR A 92 -5.70 1.35 12.65
N PRO A 93 -5.81 2.68 12.65
CA PRO A 93 -6.86 3.37 11.89
C PRO A 93 -6.82 3.01 10.40
N SER A 94 -7.99 2.89 9.77
CA SER A 94 -8.13 2.43 8.37
C SER A 94 -7.37 3.27 7.33
N TRP A 95 -7.10 4.54 7.65
CA TRP A 95 -6.35 5.44 6.77
C TRP A 95 -4.82 5.26 6.81
N VAL A 96 -4.27 4.48 7.77
CA VAL A 96 -2.81 4.36 7.99
C VAL A 96 -2.18 3.36 7.02
N ASN A 97 -2.65 2.10 7.06
CA ASN A 97 -2.10 1.06 6.20
C ASN A 97 -2.70 1.17 4.80
N HIS A 98 -1.89 1.46 3.81
CA HIS A 98 -2.31 1.53 2.42
C HIS A 98 -1.17 1.17 1.47
N LEU A 99 -1.53 0.78 0.26
CA LEU A 99 -0.61 0.56 -0.84
C LEU A 99 -0.77 1.70 -1.84
N ALA A 100 0.27 2.52 -1.99
CA ALA A 100 0.29 3.62 -2.93
C ALA A 100 0.89 3.19 -4.27
N LEU A 101 0.12 3.34 -5.34
CA LEU A 101 0.48 3.00 -6.71
C LEU A 101 0.64 4.30 -7.50
N ARG A 102 1.76 4.43 -8.20
CA ARG A 102 2.07 5.63 -8.99
C ARG A 102 1.35 5.60 -10.34
N VAL A 103 0.79 6.74 -10.72
CA VAL A 103 0.29 7.02 -12.06
C VAL A 103 1.04 8.19 -12.68
N ASP A 104 1.00 8.30 -14.03
CA ASP A 104 1.87 9.21 -14.77
C ASP A 104 1.47 10.68 -14.70
N SER A 105 0.19 10.98 -14.42
CA SER A 105 -0.30 12.35 -14.47
C SER A 105 -1.56 12.57 -13.62
N LEU A 106 -1.83 13.84 -13.30
CA LEU A 106 -3.04 14.26 -12.62
C LEU A 106 -4.30 13.87 -13.41
N GLU A 107 -4.25 13.95 -14.75
CA GLU A 107 -5.37 13.48 -15.58
C GLU A 107 -5.64 11.99 -15.39
N LYS A 108 -4.59 11.17 -15.19
CA LYS A 108 -4.75 9.73 -14.89
C LYS A 108 -5.37 9.49 -13.51
N VAL A 109 -5.08 10.32 -12.51
CA VAL A 109 -5.75 10.27 -11.21
C VAL A 109 -7.25 10.54 -11.38
N HIS A 110 -7.62 11.59 -12.12
CA HIS A 110 -9.04 11.90 -12.38
C HIS A 110 -9.74 10.82 -13.22
N GLN A 111 -9.06 10.27 -14.22
CA GLN A 111 -9.60 9.18 -15.04
C GLN A 111 -9.87 7.92 -14.20
N ALA A 112 -8.94 7.56 -13.32
CA ALA A 112 -9.07 6.43 -12.41
C ALA A 112 -10.24 6.65 -11.43
N LYS A 113 -10.35 7.86 -10.85
CA LYS A 113 -11.48 8.21 -9.97
C LYS A 113 -12.81 7.97 -10.66
N ARG A 114 -13.02 8.54 -11.86
CA ARG A 114 -14.26 8.34 -12.61
C ARG A 114 -14.55 6.87 -12.91
N ARG A 115 -13.53 6.08 -13.24
CA ARG A 115 -13.67 4.65 -13.54
C ARG A 115 -14.08 3.84 -12.33
N LEU A 116 -13.47 4.09 -11.18
CA LEU A 116 -13.79 3.44 -9.91
C LEU A 116 -15.22 3.78 -9.46
N GLU A 117 -15.59 5.07 -9.49
CA GLU A 117 -16.94 5.53 -9.15
C GLU A 117 -18.01 4.92 -10.08
N ALA A 118 -17.72 4.81 -11.39
CA ALA A 118 -18.59 4.15 -12.35
C ALA A 118 -18.75 2.64 -12.10
N ALA A 119 -17.75 2.00 -11.47
CA ALA A 119 -17.81 0.62 -11.00
C ALA A 119 -18.47 0.47 -9.61
N GLY A 120 -18.99 1.56 -9.02
CA GLY A 120 -19.65 1.54 -7.71
C GLY A 120 -18.70 1.53 -6.52
N ILE A 121 -17.44 1.89 -6.72
CA ILE A 121 -16.42 1.92 -5.66
C ILE A 121 -16.36 3.32 -5.07
N ASP A 122 -16.44 3.42 -3.73
CA ASP A 122 -16.29 4.68 -3.01
C ASP A 122 -14.86 5.19 -3.09
N VAL A 123 -14.68 6.44 -3.55
CA VAL A 123 -13.36 7.07 -3.72
C VAL A 123 -13.25 8.34 -2.90
N VAL A 124 -12.23 8.41 -2.05
CA VAL A 124 -11.88 9.62 -1.30
C VAL A 124 -10.82 10.42 -2.05
N GLY A 125 -10.97 11.72 -2.06
CA GLY A 125 -10.07 12.66 -2.74
C GLY A 125 -10.73 13.22 -4.00
N VAL A 126 -10.08 14.01 -4.76
CA VAL A 126 -8.63 14.21 -4.95
C VAL A 126 -8.03 15.00 -3.77
N THR A 127 -6.96 14.49 -3.18
CA THR A 127 -6.27 15.11 -2.04
C THR A 127 -4.89 15.58 -2.47
N ASP A 128 -4.60 16.86 -2.22
CA ASP A 128 -3.28 17.44 -2.47
C ASP A 128 -2.42 17.40 -1.18
N HIS A 129 -1.29 16.73 -1.23
CA HIS A 129 -0.30 16.64 -0.15
C HIS A 129 0.91 17.55 -0.41
N GLY A 130 0.85 18.44 -1.40
CA GLY A 130 1.91 19.35 -1.81
C GLY A 130 2.92 18.72 -2.77
N PHE A 131 3.46 17.54 -2.47
CA PHE A 131 4.44 16.84 -3.32
C PHE A 131 3.82 15.70 -4.15
N ILE A 132 2.66 15.21 -3.77
CA ILE A 132 1.84 14.22 -4.48
C ILE A 132 0.37 14.64 -4.45
N ILE A 133 -0.40 14.17 -5.45
CA ILE A 133 -1.86 14.29 -5.49
C ILE A 133 -2.45 12.90 -5.62
N SER A 134 -3.45 12.59 -4.79
CA SER A 134 -3.90 11.21 -4.57
C SER A 134 -5.40 11.05 -4.50
N ILE A 135 -5.86 9.84 -4.82
CA ILE A 135 -7.18 9.30 -4.47
C ILE A 135 -7.01 8.01 -3.67
N TYR A 136 -8.00 7.70 -2.83
CA TYR A 136 -8.00 6.54 -1.95
C TYR A 136 -9.30 5.76 -2.09
N PHE A 137 -9.20 4.43 -2.06
CA PHE A 137 -10.33 3.50 -2.15
C PHE A 137 -9.94 2.16 -1.53
N PHE A 138 -10.91 1.24 -1.43
CA PHE A 138 -10.65 -0.12 -0.93
C PHE A 138 -10.87 -1.13 -2.05
N ASP A 139 -10.04 -2.18 -2.04
CA ASP A 139 -10.26 -3.37 -2.85
C ASP A 139 -11.31 -4.29 -2.19
N PRO A 140 -11.79 -5.35 -2.87
CA PRO A 140 -12.79 -6.28 -2.31
C PRO A 140 -12.29 -7.05 -1.07
N ASN A 141 -11.00 -7.07 -0.81
CA ASN A 141 -10.39 -7.72 0.34
C ASN A 141 -10.20 -6.77 1.54
N GLY A 142 -10.65 -5.51 1.43
CA GLY A 142 -10.49 -4.50 2.48
C GLY A 142 -9.11 -3.85 2.53
N ILE A 143 -8.29 -4.02 1.51
CA ILE A 143 -6.99 -3.35 1.39
C ILE A 143 -7.20 -1.94 0.89
N ARG A 144 -6.70 -0.96 1.66
CA ARG A 144 -6.72 0.43 1.21
C ARG A 144 -5.67 0.66 0.14
N LEU A 145 -6.11 1.18 -0.99
CA LEU A 145 -5.27 1.57 -2.11
C LEU A 145 -5.23 3.10 -2.25
N GLU A 146 -4.10 3.57 -2.75
CA GLU A 146 -3.90 4.96 -3.16
C GLU A 146 -3.41 4.97 -4.62
N LEU A 147 -4.05 5.75 -5.48
CA LEU A 147 -3.46 6.12 -6.77
C LEU A 147 -2.92 7.54 -6.67
N THR A 148 -1.62 7.70 -6.93
CA THR A 148 -0.92 8.95 -6.70
C THR A 148 -0.07 9.38 -7.87
N VAL A 149 0.00 10.69 -8.11
CA VAL A 149 0.93 11.31 -9.04
C VAL A 149 1.95 12.17 -8.30
N GLN A 150 3.22 12.02 -8.67
CA GLN A 150 4.31 12.83 -8.13
C GLN A 150 4.30 14.21 -8.79
N MET A 151 4.15 15.27 -7.99
CA MET A 151 4.14 16.66 -8.46
C MET A 151 5.52 17.31 -8.42
N GLN A 152 6.41 16.83 -7.55
CA GLN A 152 7.75 17.33 -7.41
C GLN A 152 8.74 16.16 -7.41
N GLU A 153 9.85 16.29 -8.11
CA GLU A 153 10.91 15.29 -8.04
C GLU A 153 11.55 15.28 -6.64
N THR A 154 11.22 14.25 -5.86
CA THR A 154 11.88 13.97 -4.58
C THR A 154 13.10 13.08 -4.86
N ARG A 155 14.18 13.67 -5.37
CA ARG A 155 15.44 12.93 -5.50
C ARG A 155 16.18 12.92 -4.16
N HIS A 156 16.97 11.87 -3.94
CA HIS A 156 17.86 11.76 -2.78
C HIS A 156 18.92 12.89 -2.81
N ASP A 157 18.55 14.05 -2.24
CA ASP A 157 19.47 15.12 -1.93
C ASP A 157 20.07 14.87 -0.54
N PRO A 158 21.38 14.80 -0.37
CA PRO A 158 22.01 14.65 0.96
C PRO A 158 21.60 15.74 1.96
N ALA A 159 21.27 16.95 1.51
CA ALA A 159 20.75 18.00 2.38
C ALA A 159 19.32 17.68 2.87
N ALA A 160 18.46 17.17 1.97
CA ALA A 160 17.12 16.73 2.33
C ALA A 160 17.15 15.54 3.32
N LEU A 161 18.09 14.61 3.15
CA LEU A 161 18.26 13.48 4.09
C LEU A 161 18.65 13.93 5.50
N ARG A 162 19.53 14.93 5.63
CA ARG A 162 19.86 15.51 6.96
C ARG A 162 18.66 16.18 7.60
N GLY A 163 17.88 16.94 6.82
CA GLY A 163 16.65 17.56 7.30
C GLY A 163 15.59 16.53 7.73
N THR A 164 15.50 15.41 7.03
CA THR A 164 14.59 14.31 7.37
C THR A 164 14.96 13.67 8.71
N ARG A 165 16.24 13.48 8.99
CA ARG A 165 16.70 12.94 10.27
C ARG A 165 16.35 13.90 11.42
N ALA A 166 16.58 15.17 11.27
CA ALA A 166 16.23 16.17 12.29
C ALA A 166 14.72 16.16 12.60
N LYS A 167 13.87 16.08 11.58
CA LYS A 167 12.40 15.96 11.78
C LYS A 167 12.00 14.69 12.53
N LEU A 168 12.69 13.58 12.31
CA LEU A 168 12.44 12.35 13.05
C LEU A 168 12.87 12.49 14.53
N ASP A 169 13.97 13.15 14.80
CA ASP A 169 14.43 13.42 16.15
C ASP A 169 13.43 14.36 16.89
N GLU A 170 12.98 15.45 16.24
CA GLU A 170 11.91 16.33 16.75
C GLU A 170 10.61 15.56 17.07
N TRP A 171 10.21 14.63 16.18
CA TRP A 171 9.05 13.78 16.45
C TRP A 171 9.26 12.89 17.65
N SER A 172 10.46 12.33 17.83
CA SER A 172 10.80 11.47 18.97
C SER A 172 10.68 12.22 20.30
N ASP A 173 11.17 13.44 20.35
CA ASP A 173 11.07 14.33 21.52
C ASP A 173 9.61 14.71 21.80
N ARG A 174 8.87 15.12 20.75
CA ARG A 174 7.45 15.41 20.85
C ARG A 174 6.64 14.23 21.36
N LYS A 175 6.90 13.03 20.84
CA LYS A 175 6.24 11.79 21.27
C LYS A 175 6.51 11.49 22.75
N ALA A 176 7.74 11.70 23.22
CA ALA A 176 8.08 11.54 24.63
C ALA A 176 7.29 12.54 25.53
N ALA A 177 7.21 13.81 25.12
CA ALA A 177 6.44 14.84 25.83
C ALA A 177 4.92 14.52 25.83
N LEU A 178 4.36 14.06 24.71
CA LEU A 178 2.96 13.67 24.61
C LEU A 178 2.63 12.46 25.50
N ARG A 179 3.54 11.50 25.62
CA ARG A 179 3.41 10.37 26.54
C ARG A 179 3.46 10.81 28.00
N ALA A 180 4.41 11.67 28.36
CA ALA A 180 4.55 12.19 29.71
C ALA A 180 3.33 13.01 30.15
N SER A 181 2.66 13.71 29.22
CA SER A 181 1.42 14.46 29.48
C SER A 181 0.14 13.64 29.38
N GLY A 182 0.21 12.31 29.13
CA GLY A 182 -0.95 11.44 28.97
C GLY A 182 -1.76 11.66 27.68
N ARG A 183 -1.27 12.45 26.73
CA ARG A 183 -1.97 12.73 25.46
C ARG A 183 -1.81 11.61 24.43
N ILE A 184 -0.79 10.76 24.56
CA ILE A 184 -0.63 9.53 23.81
C ILE A 184 -0.62 8.38 24.80
N ARG A 185 -1.46 7.39 24.57
CA ARG A 185 -1.50 6.17 25.39
C ARG A 185 -0.37 5.21 24.99
N PRO A 186 0.17 4.42 25.93
CA PRO A 186 1.08 3.33 25.58
C PRO A 186 0.42 2.30 24.64
N SER A 187 1.23 1.64 23.83
CA SER A 187 0.77 0.52 22.98
C SER A 187 0.02 -0.54 23.81
N GLY A 188 -1.16 -0.94 23.34
CA GLY A 188 -2.01 -1.95 24.01
C GLY A 188 -3.29 -1.39 24.66
N GLN A 189 -3.51 -0.08 24.63
CA GLN A 189 -4.80 0.51 25.02
C GLN A 189 -5.66 0.77 23.77
N GLU A 190 -6.97 0.54 23.92
CA GLU A 190 -7.97 0.69 22.87
C GLU A 190 -7.84 2.01 22.11
N ILE A 191 -7.68 1.96 20.80
CA ILE A 191 -7.73 3.14 19.94
C ILE A 191 -9.19 3.56 19.88
N ILE A 192 -9.50 4.73 20.38
CA ILE A 192 -10.83 5.33 20.17
C ILE A 192 -10.94 5.59 18.68
N ARG A 193 -11.81 4.81 18.02
CA ARG A 193 -12.16 5.04 16.62
C ARG A 193 -12.74 6.44 16.51
N SER A 194 -12.12 7.30 15.70
CA SER A 194 -12.66 8.62 15.43
C SER A 194 -13.96 8.47 14.63
N HIS A 195 -14.89 9.43 14.76
CA HIS A 195 -16.17 9.41 14.02
C HIS A 195 -15.98 9.42 12.49
N SER A 196 -14.77 9.73 11.99
CA SER A 196 -14.41 9.63 10.57
C SER A 196 -14.26 8.19 10.06
N ASP A 197 -14.04 7.21 10.95
CA ASP A 197 -13.97 5.79 10.55
C ASP A 197 -15.36 5.19 10.25
N ALA A 198 -16.44 5.87 10.63
CA ALA A 198 -17.81 5.42 10.38
C ALA A 198 -18.25 5.57 8.90
N ALA A 199 -17.51 6.33 8.10
CA ALA A 199 -17.80 6.53 6.67
C ALA A 199 -17.27 5.40 5.78
N TYR A 200 -16.60 4.39 6.36
CA TYR A 200 -15.94 3.30 5.64
C TYR A 200 -16.40 1.90 6.08
N ARG A 201 -17.70 1.77 6.42
CA ARG A 201 -18.35 0.47 6.61
C ARG A 201 -19.36 0.19 5.53
#